data_da7da356ba4639af3a0b5bc277157fa7
#
_entry.id   da7da356ba4639af3a0b5bc277157fa7
#
_cell.length_a   1.000
_cell.length_b   1.000
_cell.length_c   1.000
_cell.angle_alpha   90.00
_cell.angle_beta   90.00
_cell.angle_gamma   90.00
#
_symmetry.space_group_name_H-M   'P 1'
#
loop_
_entity.id
_entity.type
_entity.pdbx_description
1 polymer ?
#
loop_
_entity_poly.entity_id
_entity_poly.type
_entity_poly.pdbx_seq_one_letter_code
_entity_poly.pdbx_strand_id
1 'polypeptide(L)'
;MSKKVAENVLQLVGRTPLVALSKYSAWRGLETPIVAKIEYFNPGGSVKDRIALAMIEAAEASGELQPGGTIIEPTSGNTGVGLALVAAVKGYRLILTMPETMSVERRNLVKAYGAEVKLTEGKAGMKGAIRAAEELKATIPGSIILGQFTNPANPERHYATTGPEIWRDTDGEVDIFVAGVGTGGTVSGVAKYLKEQNPAVKIVAIEPKESPVLSGGASGPHKIQGIGAGFVPETYAAKLIDEVVQVANDEAILAARQLAKTEGLLVGISSGAAAFAAASVALRPENKGKRVVTLLPDTGERYLSTVLYAFDEYPL
;
A
#
# COMPACT_ATOMS: atom_id res chain seq x y z
N MET A 1 21.86 15.98 19.06
CA MET A 1 21.46 16.61 17.79
C MET A 1 21.32 15.51 16.75
N SER A 2 20.16 15.35 16.11
CA SER A 2 20.04 14.38 15.01
C SER A 2 20.94 14.81 13.84
N LYS A 3 21.72 13.87 13.29
CA LYS A 3 22.52 14.13 12.08
C LYS A 3 21.56 14.66 10.98
N LYS A 4 21.88 15.81 10.39
CA LYS A 4 21.08 16.38 9.28
C LYS A 4 21.25 15.63 7.95
N VAL A 5 22.31 14.81 7.84
CA VAL A 5 22.62 14.00 6.66
C VAL A 5 22.33 12.54 6.99
N ALA A 6 21.45 11.92 6.21
CA ALA A 6 21.17 10.49 6.31
C ALA A 6 22.37 9.69 5.77
N GLU A 7 22.70 8.58 6.42
CA GLU A 7 23.81 7.70 6.01
C GLU A 7 23.47 6.94 4.71
N ASN A 8 22.19 6.60 4.54
CA ASN A 8 21.67 6.00 3.33
C ASN A 8 20.16 6.31 3.19
N VAL A 9 19.61 6.00 2.03
CA VAL A 9 18.22 6.31 1.69
C VAL A 9 17.20 5.55 2.56
N LEU A 10 17.54 4.42 3.16
CA LEU A 10 16.62 3.64 4.02
C LEU A 10 16.23 4.40 5.29
N GLN A 11 17.10 5.31 5.77
CA GLN A 11 16.79 6.17 6.91
C GLN A 11 15.71 7.22 6.59
N LEU A 12 15.34 7.38 5.31
CA LEU A 12 14.28 8.30 4.88
C LEU A 12 12.92 7.60 4.78
N VAL A 13 12.85 6.27 4.95
CA VAL A 13 11.60 5.52 4.92
C VAL A 13 10.71 5.89 6.10
N GLY A 14 9.47 6.21 5.83
CA GLY A 14 8.49 6.66 6.83
C GLY A 14 8.56 8.18 7.06
N ARG A 15 7.99 8.62 8.18
CA ARG A 15 7.84 10.06 8.53
C ARG A 15 7.21 10.88 7.39
N THR A 16 6.29 10.26 6.69
CA THR A 16 5.57 10.89 5.57
C THR A 16 4.61 11.95 6.08
N PRO A 17 4.35 13.03 5.32
CA PRO A 17 3.48 14.12 5.77
C PRO A 17 2.00 13.73 5.78
N LEU A 18 1.23 14.46 6.59
CA LEU A 18 -0.22 14.56 6.52
C LEU A 18 -0.61 15.84 5.78
N VAL A 19 -1.64 15.78 4.95
CA VAL A 19 -2.19 16.92 4.20
C VAL A 19 -3.70 16.98 4.39
N ALA A 20 -4.23 18.15 4.70
CA ALA A 20 -5.67 18.40 4.67
C ALA A 20 -6.14 18.55 3.22
N LEU A 21 -7.01 17.66 2.76
CA LEU A 21 -7.56 17.67 1.40
C LEU A 21 -8.70 18.67 1.29
N SER A 22 -8.42 19.96 1.48
CA SER A 22 -9.44 21.00 1.66
C SER A 22 -10.29 21.22 0.42
N LYS A 23 -9.66 21.32 -0.76
CA LYS A 23 -10.38 21.56 -2.03
C LYS A 23 -11.13 20.30 -2.49
N TYR A 24 -10.54 19.13 -2.33
CA TYR A 24 -11.19 17.86 -2.61
C TYR A 24 -12.41 17.66 -1.71
N SER A 25 -12.27 17.93 -0.42
CA SER A 25 -13.35 17.84 0.56
C SER A 25 -14.49 18.83 0.24
N ALA A 26 -14.18 20.07 -0.11
CA ALA A 26 -15.18 21.05 -0.55
C ALA A 26 -15.89 20.60 -1.85
N TRP A 27 -15.15 20.04 -2.82
CA TRP A 27 -15.73 19.47 -4.04
C TRP A 27 -16.70 18.32 -3.73
N ARG A 28 -16.42 17.54 -2.67
CA ARG A 28 -17.32 16.48 -2.18
C ARG A 28 -18.47 16.99 -1.32
N GLY A 29 -18.52 18.30 -1.00
CA GLY A 29 -19.55 18.90 -0.14
C GLY A 29 -19.31 18.73 1.37
N LEU A 30 -18.07 18.47 1.78
CA LEU A 30 -17.69 18.34 3.18
C LEU A 30 -17.31 19.70 3.78
N GLU A 31 -17.80 19.97 4.99
CA GLU A 31 -17.42 21.15 5.79
C GLU A 31 -16.07 20.96 6.49
N THR A 32 -15.80 19.72 6.97
CA THR A 32 -14.54 19.34 7.63
C THR A 32 -13.63 18.62 6.64
N PRO A 33 -12.40 19.13 6.40
CA PRO A 33 -11.47 18.47 5.48
C PRO A 33 -11.05 17.08 5.95
N ILE A 34 -10.97 16.14 5.01
CA ILE A 34 -10.30 14.85 5.22
C ILE A 34 -8.80 15.10 5.34
N VAL A 35 -8.14 14.38 6.24
CA VAL A 35 -6.68 14.39 6.37
C VAL A 35 -6.11 13.14 5.70
N ALA A 36 -5.11 13.30 4.85
CA ALA A 36 -4.49 12.22 4.12
C ALA A 36 -2.99 12.09 4.43
N LYS A 37 -2.55 10.87 4.76
CA LYS A 37 -1.14 10.53 4.88
C LYS A 37 -0.57 10.16 3.51
N ILE A 38 0.44 10.92 3.07
CA ILE A 38 0.94 10.87 1.70
C ILE A 38 2.16 9.93 1.62
N GLU A 39 1.93 8.68 1.31
CA GLU A 39 2.97 7.64 1.34
C GLU A 39 3.90 7.64 0.12
N TYR A 40 3.61 8.37 -0.93
CA TYR A 40 4.57 8.49 -2.04
C TYR A 40 5.82 9.32 -1.69
N PHE A 41 5.85 10.00 -0.54
CA PHE A 41 7.06 10.64 -0.02
C PHE A 41 8.09 9.65 0.52
N ASN A 42 7.78 8.37 0.64
CA ASN A 42 8.80 7.36 0.83
C ASN A 42 9.76 7.33 -0.40
N PRO A 43 11.04 6.99 -0.20
CA PRO A 43 12.06 7.05 -1.27
C PRO A 43 11.72 6.25 -2.53
N GLY A 44 11.10 5.09 -2.37
CA GLY A 44 10.62 4.26 -3.48
C GLY A 44 9.22 4.64 -3.97
N GLY A 45 8.62 5.73 -3.45
CA GLY A 45 7.36 6.30 -3.93
C GLY A 45 6.10 5.55 -3.48
N SER A 46 6.16 4.75 -2.42
CA SER A 46 4.97 4.08 -1.88
C SER A 46 5.08 3.66 -0.42
N VAL A 47 3.92 3.33 0.17
CA VAL A 47 3.80 2.74 1.51
C VAL A 47 4.57 1.43 1.66
N LYS A 48 4.86 0.72 0.56
CA LYS A 48 5.51 -0.58 0.58
C LYS A 48 7.00 -0.53 0.92
N ASP A 49 7.63 0.62 0.84
CA ASP A 49 9.01 0.81 1.32
C ASP A 49 9.12 0.45 2.80
N ARG A 50 8.07 0.77 3.58
CA ARG A 50 8.01 0.47 5.01
C ARG A 50 8.09 -1.03 5.29
N ILE A 51 7.25 -1.81 4.63
CA ILE A 51 7.19 -3.26 4.85
C ILE A 51 8.36 -4.00 4.20
N ALA A 52 8.85 -3.51 3.06
CA ALA A 52 10.02 -4.08 2.42
C ALA A 52 11.24 -4.01 3.35
N LEU A 53 11.49 -2.84 3.96
CA LEU A 53 12.55 -2.67 4.95
C LEU A 53 12.33 -3.57 6.17
N ALA A 54 11.11 -3.59 6.73
CA ALA A 54 10.82 -4.34 7.93
C ALA A 54 10.94 -5.87 7.75
N MET A 55 10.45 -6.41 6.63
CA MET A 55 10.53 -7.85 6.36
C MET A 55 11.98 -8.31 6.15
N ILE A 56 12.81 -7.49 5.47
CA ILE A 56 14.24 -7.79 5.32
C ILE A 56 14.96 -7.71 6.67
N GLU A 57 14.73 -6.65 7.46
CA GLU A 57 15.33 -6.51 8.79
C GLU A 57 14.91 -7.63 9.75
N ALA A 58 13.66 -8.10 9.68
CA ALA A 58 13.20 -9.25 10.47
C ALA A 58 13.91 -10.55 10.07
N ALA A 59 14.09 -10.78 8.75
CA ALA A 59 14.80 -11.94 8.24
C ALA A 59 16.31 -11.92 8.59
N GLU A 60 16.94 -10.75 8.62
CA GLU A 60 18.30 -10.54 9.12
C GLU A 60 18.40 -10.87 10.61
N ALA A 61 17.48 -10.33 11.41
CA ALA A 61 17.47 -10.50 12.86
C ALA A 61 17.23 -11.96 13.29
N SER A 62 16.40 -12.70 12.55
CA SER A 62 16.18 -14.14 12.77
C SER A 62 17.33 -15.02 12.29
N GLY A 63 18.25 -14.48 11.49
CA GLY A 63 19.31 -15.23 10.84
C GLY A 63 18.87 -16.04 9.61
N GLU A 64 17.63 -15.88 9.17
CA GLU A 64 17.09 -16.54 7.96
C GLU A 64 17.73 -15.95 6.69
N LEU A 65 18.01 -14.64 6.69
CA LEU A 65 18.71 -13.96 5.61
C LEU A 65 20.15 -13.62 6.02
N GLN A 66 21.11 -14.25 5.36
CA GLN A 66 22.53 -13.99 5.59
C GLN A 66 23.05 -12.85 4.69
N PRO A 67 24.12 -12.13 5.07
CA PRO A 67 24.74 -11.11 4.22
C PRO A 67 25.03 -11.62 2.79
N GLY A 68 24.63 -10.87 1.77
CA GLY A 68 24.75 -11.28 0.38
C GLY A 68 23.76 -12.36 -0.08
N GLY A 69 22.83 -12.75 0.78
CA GLY A 69 21.81 -13.76 0.49
C GLY A 69 20.86 -13.38 -0.63
N THR A 70 20.06 -14.35 -1.04
CA THR A 70 19.09 -14.16 -2.15
C THR A 70 17.67 -14.08 -1.60
N ILE A 71 16.97 -13.02 -1.97
CA ILE A 71 15.54 -12.80 -1.71
C ILE A 71 14.77 -13.12 -2.98
N ILE A 72 13.70 -13.87 -2.85
CA ILE A 72 12.76 -14.16 -3.94
C ILE A 72 11.38 -13.70 -3.49
N GLU A 73 10.66 -12.96 -4.34
CA GLU A 73 9.29 -12.52 -3.99
C GLU A 73 8.37 -12.57 -5.21
N PRO A 74 7.22 -13.22 -5.11
CA PRO A 74 6.21 -13.20 -6.17
C PRO A 74 5.39 -11.91 -6.07
N THR A 75 5.80 -10.88 -6.80
CA THR A 75 5.11 -9.59 -6.81
C THR A 75 5.41 -8.79 -8.07
N SER A 76 4.41 -8.09 -8.56
CA SER A 76 4.50 -7.16 -9.68
C SER A 76 4.22 -5.71 -9.28
N GLY A 77 3.96 -5.49 -7.99
CA GLY A 77 3.52 -4.20 -7.46
C GLY A 77 4.60 -3.45 -6.67
N ASN A 78 4.13 -2.51 -5.89
CA ASN A 78 4.96 -1.61 -5.09
C ASN A 78 5.88 -2.34 -4.08
N THR A 79 5.48 -3.53 -3.62
CA THR A 79 6.34 -4.35 -2.75
C THR A 79 7.64 -4.74 -3.46
N GLY A 80 7.57 -5.12 -4.74
CA GLY A 80 8.76 -5.42 -5.52
C GLY A 80 9.69 -4.21 -5.67
N VAL A 81 9.14 -3.01 -5.81
CA VAL A 81 9.93 -1.76 -5.86
C VAL A 81 10.61 -1.48 -4.52
N GLY A 82 9.86 -1.58 -3.41
CA GLY A 82 10.42 -1.41 -2.08
C GLY A 82 11.51 -2.43 -1.76
N LEU A 83 11.29 -3.71 -2.10
CA LEU A 83 12.31 -4.75 -1.93
C LEU A 83 13.54 -4.49 -2.78
N ALA A 84 13.37 -4.03 -4.03
CA ALA A 84 14.48 -3.70 -4.91
C ALA A 84 15.33 -2.53 -4.37
N LEU A 85 14.67 -1.49 -3.86
CA LEU A 85 15.32 -0.37 -3.18
C LEU A 85 16.16 -0.86 -1.98
N VAL A 86 15.57 -1.66 -1.09
CA VAL A 86 16.24 -2.13 0.12
C VAL A 86 17.38 -3.10 -0.22
N ALA A 87 17.14 -4.03 -1.14
CA ALA A 87 18.15 -4.99 -1.60
C ALA A 87 19.36 -4.30 -2.22
N ALA A 88 19.14 -3.27 -3.04
CA ALA A 88 20.23 -2.48 -3.63
C ALA A 88 21.11 -1.82 -2.58
N VAL A 89 20.52 -1.25 -1.52
CA VAL A 89 21.29 -0.57 -0.46
C VAL A 89 21.99 -1.54 0.46
N LYS A 90 21.36 -2.69 0.78
CA LYS A 90 21.90 -3.70 1.70
C LYS A 90 22.79 -4.75 1.03
N GLY A 91 22.88 -4.76 -0.31
CA GLY A 91 23.73 -5.69 -1.06
C GLY A 91 23.16 -7.10 -1.19
N TYR A 92 21.83 -7.24 -1.20
CA TYR A 92 21.16 -8.52 -1.43
C TYR A 92 20.86 -8.76 -2.92
N ARG A 93 20.94 -10.02 -3.34
CA ARG A 93 20.40 -10.44 -4.61
C ARG A 93 18.88 -10.54 -4.50
N LEU A 94 18.16 -9.90 -5.41
CA LEU A 94 16.69 -9.94 -5.45
C LEU A 94 16.19 -10.52 -6.78
N ILE A 95 15.32 -11.53 -6.69
CA ILE A 95 14.63 -12.13 -7.83
C ILE A 95 13.13 -11.92 -7.65
N LEU A 96 12.50 -11.19 -8.55
CA LEU A 96 11.05 -10.98 -8.56
C LEU A 96 10.41 -11.87 -9.63
N THR A 97 9.42 -12.65 -9.22
CA THR A 97 8.60 -13.43 -10.16
C THR A 97 7.30 -12.72 -10.44
N MET A 98 6.93 -12.56 -11.71
CA MET A 98 5.72 -11.86 -12.11
C MET A 98 5.20 -12.33 -13.48
N PRO A 99 3.90 -12.22 -13.75
CA PRO A 99 3.34 -12.53 -15.06
C PRO A 99 3.92 -11.62 -16.16
N GLU A 100 4.11 -12.17 -17.35
CA GLU A 100 4.58 -11.44 -18.52
C GLU A 100 3.64 -10.32 -19.00
N THR A 101 2.38 -10.33 -18.53
CA THR A 101 1.38 -9.29 -18.78
C THR A 101 1.64 -7.99 -18.03
N MET A 102 2.59 -7.98 -17.09
CA MET A 102 2.98 -6.76 -16.37
C MET A 102 3.68 -5.77 -17.30
N SER A 103 3.39 -4.48 -17.11
CA SER A 103 3.91 -3.42 -17.97
C SER A 103 5.45 -3.37 -17.99
N VAL A 104 5.99 -2.92 -19.10
CA VAL A 104 7.45 -2.79 -19.29
C VAL A 104 8.04 -1.80 -18.29
N GLU A 105 7.32 -0.72 -17.98
CA GLU A 105 7.74 0.31 -17.03
C GLU A 105 7.96 -0.29 -15.64
N ARG A 106 7.04 -1.15 -15.16
CA ARG A 106 7.18 -1.83 -13.86
C ARG A 106 8.38 -2.75 -13.81
N ARG A 107 8.63 -3.50 -14.91
CA ARG A 107 9.79 -4.39 -15.04
C ARG A 107 11.10 -3.59 -15.06
N ASN A 108 11.12 -2.48 -15.81
CA ASN A 108 12.30 -1.61 -15.91
C ASN A 108 12.60 -0.90 -14.59
N LEU A 109 11.57 -0.48 -13.85
CA LEU A 109 11.74 0.19 -12.56
C LEU A 109 12.49 -0.71 -11.55
N VAL A 110 12.10 -1.96 -11.39
CA VAL A 110 12.78 -2.88 -10.45
C VAL A 110 14.17 -3.29 -10.97
N LYS A 111 14.35 -3.45 -12.30
CA LYS A 111 15.66 -3.71 -12.91
C LYS A 111 16.62 -2.53 -12.73
N ALA A 112 16.13 -1.29 -12.73
CA ALA A 112 16.96 -0.11 -12.48
C ALA A 112 17.60 -0.12 -11.08
N TYR A 113 16.96 -0.76 -10.10
CA TYR A 113 17.54 -1.04 -8.79
C TYR A 113 18.44 -2.29 -8.75
N GLY A 114 18.59 -3.01 -9.85
CA GLY A 114 19.42 -4.21 -9.92
C GLY A 114 18.69 -5.53 -9.67
N ALA A 115 17.35 -5.51 -9.51
CA ALA A 115 16.59 -6.73 -9.32
C ALA A 115 16.51 -7.58 -10.60
N GLU A 116 16.60 -8.88 -10.45
CA GLU A 116 16.33 -9.85 -11.51
C GLU A 116 14.81 -10.07 -11.64
N VAL A 117 14.30 -10.14 -12.86
CA VAL A 117 12.88 -10.40 -13.15
C VAL A 117 12.72 -11.72 -13.85
N LYS A 118 12.02 -12.66 -13.24
CA LYS A 118 11.60 -13.93 -13.83
C LYS A 118 10.14 -13.80 -14.28
N LEU A 119 9.92 -13.74 -15.58
CA LEU A 119 8.58 -13.70 -16.14
C LEU A 119 7.96 -15.10 -16.16
N THR A 120 6.67 -15.15 -15.84
CA THR A 120 5.85 -16.36 -15.89
C THR A 120 4.76 -16.21 -16.93
N GLU A 121 4.17 -17.31 -17.36
CA GLU A 121 3.09 -17.32 -18.35
C GLU A 121 1.92 -16.45 -17.89
N GLY A 122 1.46 -15.54 -18.75
CA GLY A 122 0.41 -14.57 -18.43
C GLY A 122 -0.90 -15.21 -17.98
N LYS A 123 -1.28 -16.33 -18.61
CA LYS A 123 -2.50 -17.09 -18.27
C LYS A 123 -2.48 -17.66 -16.84
N ALA A 124 -1.30 -17.96 -16.30
CA ALA A 124 -1.16 -18.47 -14.94
C ALA A 124 -1.30 -17.39 -13.87
N GLY A 125 -1.24 -16.11 -14.25
CA GLY A 125 -1.39 -14.95 -13.34
C GLY A 125 -0.45 -15.03 -12.14
N MET A 126 -0.89 -14.48 -10.99
CA MET A 126 -0.10 -14.50 -9.75
C MET A 126 0.16 -15.92 -9.21
N LYS A 127 -0.74 -16.87 -9.46
CA LYS A 127 -0.50 -18.28 -9.06
C LYS A 127 0.73 -18.86 -9.76
N GLY A 128 0.94 -18.51 -11.04
CA GLY A 128 2.14 -18.89 -11.78
C GLY A 128 3.40 -18.24 -11.21
N ALA A 129 3.33 -16.98 -10.83
CA ALA A 129 4.44 -16.28 -10.21
C ALA A 129 4.82 -16.88 -8.84
N ILE A 130 3.84 -17.22 -8.00
CA ILE A 130 4.06 -17.88 -6.70
C ILE A 130 4.76 -19.21 -6.90
N ARG A 131 4.25 -20.07 -7.80
CA ARG A 131 4.87 -21.36 -8.10
C ARG A 131 6.33 -21.20 -8.57
N ALA A 132 6.59 -20.25 -9.47
CA ALA A 132 7.95 -19.98 -9.94
C ALA A 132 8.88 -19.49 -8.83
N ALA A 133 8.38 -18.73 -7.85
CA ALA A 133 9.14 -18.32 -6.68
C ALA A 133 9.52 -19.54 -5.81
N GLU A 134 8.59 -20.45 -5.57
CA GLU A 134 8.83 -21.68 -4.80
C GLU A 134 9.84 -22.58 -5.51
N GLU A 135 9.71 -22.77 -6.83
CA GLU A 135 10.66 -23.52 -7.64
C GLU A 135 12.07 -22.93 -7.57
N LEU A 136 12.21 -21.60 -7.67
CA LEU A 136 13.50 -20.92 -7.51
C LEU A 136 14.06 -21.10 -6.11
N LYS A 137 13.25 -20.96 -5.07
CA LYS A 137 13.66 -21.19 -3.68
C LYS A 137 14.23 -22.59 -3.48
N ALA A 138 13.59 -23.60 -4.08
CA ALA A 138 14.06 -24.99 -4.00
C ALA A 138 15.41 -25.23 -4.71
N THR A 139 15.77 -24.39 -5.70
CA THR A 139 17.00 -24.55 -6.49
C THR A 139 18.15 -23.62 -6.07
N ILE A 140 17.86 -22.57 -5.31
CA ILE A 140 18.88 -21.59 -4.88
C ILE A 140 19.10 -21.74 -3.36
N PRO A 141 20.21 -22.39 -2.93
CA PRO A 141 20.48 -22.61 -1.52
C PRO A 141 20.55 -21.30 -0.74
N GLY A 142 19.95 -21.28 0.45
CA GLY A 142 19.94 -20.11 1.34
C GLY A 142 19.07 -18.95 0.86
N SER A 143 18.28 -19.13 -0.21
CA SER A 143 17.31 -18.13 -0.62
C SER A 143 16.04 -18.18 0.23
N ILE A 144 15.41 -17.01 0.41
CA ILE A 144 14.17 -16.85 1.18
C ILE A 144 13.06 -16.21 0.36
N ILE A 145 11.81 -16.50 0.73
CA ILE A 145 10.62 -15.76 0.29
C ILE A 145 10.09 -15.02 1.52
N LEU A 146 9.92 -13.71 1.41
CA LEU A 146 9.52 -12.86 2.55
C LEU A 146 8.02 -12.96 2.87
N GLY A 147 7.17 -13.15 1.85
CA GLY A 147 5.75 -13.45 2.04
C GLY A 147 4.91 -12.31 2.58
N GLN A 148 4.73 -11.23 1.83
CA GLN A 148 4.05 -10.01 2.28
C GLN A 148 2.64 -10.20 2.85
N PHE A 149 1.93 -11.29 2.50
CA PHE A 149 0.55 -11.58 2.93
C PHE A 149 0.47 -12.36 4.25
N THR A 150 1.59 -12.93 4.71
CA THR A 150 1.68 -13.81 5.89
C THR A 150 2.71 -13.33 6.91
N ASN A 151 3.64 -12.47 6.51
CA ASN A 151 4.76 -12.02 7.33
C ASN A 151 4.30 -11.00 8.40
N PRO A 152 4.46 -11.30 9.70
CA PRO A 152 4.03 -10.42 10.79
C PRO A 152 4.79 -9.09 10.83
N ALA A 153 6.01 -9.02 10.30
CA ALA A 153 6.77 -7.77 10.22
C ALA A 153 6.04 -6.68 9.41
N ASN A 154 5.12 -7.07 8.52
CA ASN A 154 4.29 -6.14 7.76
C ASN A 154 3.35 -5.32 8.68
N PRO A 155 2.34 -5.89 9.37
CA PRO A 155 1.49 -5.11 10.27
C PRO A 155 2.26 -4.51 11.45
N GLU A 156 3.29 -5.18 11.96
CA GLU A 156 4.13 -4.67 13.05
C GLU A 156 4.85 -3.36 12.66
N ARG A 157 5.32 -3.24 11.41
CA ARG A 157 5.94 -2.00 10.94
C ARG A 157 4.95 -0.84 10.94
N HIS A 158 3.72 -1.07 10.54
CA HIS A 158 2.68 -0.04 10.56
C HIS A 158 2.25 0.32 12.00
N TYR A 159 2.20 -0.66 12.88
CA TYR A 159 1.98 -0.42 14.31
C TYR A 159 3.09 0.44 14.93
N ALA A 160 4.35 0.12 14.62
CA ALA A 160 5.51 0.81 15.20
C ALA A 160 5.79 2.20 14.57
N THR A 161 5.29 2.47 13.36
CA THR A 161 5.63 3.71 12.64
C THR A 161 4.42 4.49 12.14
N THR A 162 3.63 3.93 11.24
CA THR A 162 2.53 4.63 10.57
C THR A 162 1.45 5.08 11.54
N GLY A 163 1.04 4.22 12.47
CA GLY A 163 0.07 4.54 13.53
C GLY A 163 0.57 5.67 14.43
N PRO A 164 1.76 5.58 15.04
CA PRO A 164 2.36 6.64 15.83
C PRO A 164 2.54 7.95 15.07
N GLU A 165 2.92 7.91 13.79
CA GLU A 165 3.05 9.10 12.95
C GLU A 165 1.69 9.80 12.78
N ILE A 166 0.63 9.04 12.45
CA ILE A 166 -0.73 9.59 12.32
C ILE A 166 -1.18 10.24 13.63
N TRP A 167 -1.06 9.52 14.75
CA TRP A 167 -1.49 10.00 16.05
C TRP A 167 -0.78 11.28 16.48
N ARG A 168 0.55 11.31 16.39
CA ARG A 168 1.36 12.48 16.72
C ARG A 168 1.04 13.68 15.83
N ASP A 169 0.97 13.47 14.51
CA ASP A 169 0.83 14.55 13.52
C ASP A 169 -0.62 15.08 13.42
N THR A 170 -1.56 14.45 14.13
CA THR A 170 -2.93 14.91 14.33
C THR A 170 -3.20 15.40 15.77
N ASP A 171 -2.17 15.50 16.62
CA ASP A 171 -2.31 15.81 18.05
C ASP A 171 -3.30 14.85 18.78
N GLY A 172 -3.39 13.60 18.31
CA GLY A 172 -4.33 12.59 18.83
C GLY A 172 -5.78 12.76 18.37
N GLU A 173 -6.06 13.71 17.51
CA GLU A 173 -7.41 13.95 17.00
C GLU A 173 -7.69 13.08 15.77
N VAL A 174 -8.08 11.82 16.00
CA VAL A 174 -8.51 10.88 14.98
C VAL A 174 -9.80 10.23 15.45
N ASP A 175 -10.92 10.49 14.76
CA ASP A 175 -12.20 9.82 15.03
C ASP A 175 -12.38 8.59 14.15
N ILE A 176 -11.97 8.68 12.89
CA ILE A 176 -12.15 7.61 11.90
C ILE A 176 -10.87 7.47 11.08
N PHE A 177 -10.35 6.25 10.97
CA PHE A 177 -9.26 5.90 10.05
C PHE A 177 -9.78 5.01 8.92
N VAL A 178 -9.48 5.39 7.67
CA VAL A 178 -9.98 4.73 6.45
C VAL A 178 -8.80 4.29 5.61
N ALA A 179 -8.67 2.99 5.28
CA ALA A 179 -7.56 2.51 4.47
C ALA A 179 -7.91 1.30 3.60
N GLY A 180 -7.30 1.23 2.41
CA GLY A 180 -7.45 0.13 1.47
C GLY A 180 -6.73 -1.15 1.92
N VAL A 181 -7.33 -2.31 1.62
CA VAL A 181 -6.79 -3.62 1.97
C VAL A 181 -6.17 -4.30 0.75
N GLY A 182 -4.84 -4.23 0.65
CA GLY A 182 -4.05 -5.11 -0.23
C GLY A 182 -3.56 -6.32 0.54
N THR A 183 -2.48 -6.17 1.30
CA THR A 183 -2.03 -7.20 2.27
C THR A 183 -2.76 -7.13 3.61
N GLY A 184 -3.44 -6.03 3.91
CA GLY A 184 -4.07 -5.79 5.21
C GLY A 184 -3.14 -5.22 6.29
N GLY A 185 -1.83 -5.26 6.08
CA GLY A 185 -0.85 -4.85 7.10
C GLY A 185 -1.00 -3.39 7.53
N THR A 186 -1.24 -2.47 6.60
CA THR A 186 -1.41 -1.04 6.91
C THR A 186 -2.61 -0.82 7.84
N VAL A 187 -3.81 -1.27 7.43
CA VAL A 187 -5.02 -1.07 8.22
C VAL A 187 -4.93 -1.78 9.58
N SER A 188 -4.37 -2.98 9.62
CA SER A 188 -4.24 -3.78 10.86
C SER A 188 -3.26 -3.15 11.85
N GLY A 189 -2.06 -2.79 11.39
CA GLY A 189 -1.06 -2.19 12.26
C GLY A 189 -1.48 -0.82 12.79
N VAL A 190 -2.03 0.03 11.91
CA VAL A 190 -2.54 1.35 12.32
C VAL A 190 -3.74 1.20 13.25
N ALA A 191 -4.69 0.31 12.94
CA ALA A 191 -5.86 0.05 13.79
C ALA A 191 -5.46 -0.37 15.21
N LYS A 192 -4.52 -1.31 15.32
CA LYS A 192 -4.00 -1.76 16.63
C LYS A 192 -3.48 -0.57 17.43
N TYR A 193 -2.61 0.24 16.84
CA TYR A 193 -2.04 1.39 17.53
C TYR A 193 -3.10 2.43 17.92
N LEU A 194 -3.97 2.84 16.97
CA LEU A 194 -4.96 3.87 17.24
C LEU A 194 -5.98 3.44 18.31
N LYS A 195 -6.45 2.18 18.28
CA LYS A 195 -7.38 1.65 19.29
C LYS A 195 -6.72 1.50 20.68
N GLU A 196 -5.43 1.28 20.78
CA GLU A 196 -4.68 1.33 22.03
C GLU A 196 -4.60 2.76 22.60
N GLN A 197 -4.49 3.79 21.74
CA GLN A 197 -4.51 5.18 22.18
C GLN A 197 -5.93 5.66 22.53
N ASN A 198 -6.91 5.33 21.68
CA ASN A 198 -8.31 5.67 21.86
C ASN A 198 -9.21 4.55 21.29
N PRO A 199 -9.81 3.71 22.15
CA PRO A 199 -10.68 2.63 21.70
C PRO A 199 -11.90 3.06 20.89
N ALA A 200 -12.31 4.34 20.98
CA ALA A 200 -13.44 4.89 20.23
C ALA A 200 -13.13 5.20 18.76
N VAL A 201 -11.85 5.17 18.33
CA VAL A 201 -11.48 5.38 16.92
C VAL A 201 -12.12 4.30 16.07
N LYS A 202 -12.92 4.72 15.09
CA LYS A 202 -13.54 3.83 14.11
C LYS A 202 -12.56 3.48 12.99
N ILE A 203 -12.42 2.20 12.69
CA ILE A 203 -11.54 1.69 11.63
C ILE A 203 -12.38 1.20 10.46
N VAL A 204 -12.17 1.79 9.30
CA VAL A 204 -12.88 1.44 8.07
C VAL A 204 -11.90 0.87 7.05
N ALA A 205 -12.11 -0.37 6.67
CA ALA A 205 -11.36 -1.03 5.60
C ALA A 205 -12.03 -0.80 4.24
N ILE A 206 -11.25 -0.78 3.18
CA ILE A 206 -11.75 -0.61 1.81
C ILE A 206 -11.40 -1.83 0.98
N GLU A 207 -12.38 -2.32 0.22
CA GLU A 207 -12.18 -3.33 -0.82
C GLU A 207 -12.80 -2.89 -2.16
N PRO A 208 -12.38 -3.46 -3.30
CA PRO A 208 -13.07 -3.23 -4.57
C PRO A 208 -14.47 -3.81 -4.57
N LYS A 209 -15.46 -3.04 -5.06
CA LYS A 209 -16.84 -3.49 -5.21
C LYS A 209 -16.97 -4.73 -6.11
N GLU A 210 -16.10 -4.82 -7.12
CA GLU A 210 -16.05 -5.92 -8.08
C GLU A 210 -15.38 -7.19 -7.52
N SER A 211 -14.76 -7.09 -6.34
CA SER A 211 -14.08 -8.20 -5.64
C SER A 211 -14.26 -8.10 -4.13
N PRO A 212 -15.51 -8.21 -3.62
CA PRO A 212 -15.87 -7.91 -2.23
C PRO A 212 -15.58 -9.09 -1.28
N VAL A 213 -14.36 -9.58 -1.26
CA VAL A 213 -13.94 -10.79 -0.53
C VAL A 213 -13.99 -10.59 0.98
N LEU A 214 -13.64 -9.40 1.48
CA LEU A 214 -13.69 -9.09 2.92
C LEU A 214 -15.13 -9.04 3.45
N SER A 215 -16.08 -8.67 2.59
CA SER A 215 -17.52 -8.70 2.89
C SER A 215 -18.18 -10.05 2.62
N GLY A 216 -17.41 -11.11 2.36
CA GLY A 216 -17.91 -12.46 2.11
C GLY A 216 -18.39 -12.75 0.69
N GLY A 217 -18.16 -11.85 -0.26
CA GLY A 217 -18.43 -12.04 -1.68
C GLY A 217 -17.34 -12.80 -2.42
N ALA A 218 -17.57 -13.08 -3.70
CA ALA A 218 -16.61 -13.74 -4.57
C ALA A 218 -15.52 -12.78 -5.06
N SER A 219 -14.31 -13.29 -5.26
CA SER A 219 -13.26 -12.54 -5.94
C SER A 219 -13.61 -12.33 -7.42
N GLY A 220 -13.31 -11.14 -7.93
CA GLY A 220 -13.54 -10.77 -9.32
C GLY A 220 -12.45 -9.84 -9.87
N PRO A 221 -12.39 -9.66 -11.20
CA PRO A 221 -11.46 -8.72 -11.82
C PRO A 221 -11.87 -7.27 -11.51
N HIS A 222 -10.89 -6.45 -11.14
CA HIS A 222 -11.08 -5.02 -10.88
C HIS A 222 -9.87 -4.20 -11.36
N LYS A 223 -10.05 -2.87 -11.45
CA LYS A 223 -9.02 -1.94 -11.93
C LYS A 223 -8.25 -1.26 -10.80
N ILE A 224 -8.65 -1.42 -9.53
CA ILE A 224 -8.03 -0.75 -8.38
C ILE A 224 -6.75 -1.49 -7.99
N GLN A 225 -5.65 -1.19 -8.67
CA GLN A 225 -4.37 -1.83 -8.39
C GLN A 225 -3.87 -1.49 -6.98
N GLY A 226 -3.30 -2.47 -6.29
CA GLY A 226 -2.72 -2.32 -4.95
C GLY A 226 -3.60 -2.77 -3.80
N ILE A 227 -4.90 -2.97 -4.03
CA ILE A 227 -5.84 -3.55 -3.06
C ILE A 227 -6.62 -4.71 -3.71
N GLY A 228 -7.41 -5.43 -2.93
CA GLY A 228 -8.27 -6.49 -3.46
C GLY A 228 -7.48 -7.71 -3.96
N ALA A 229 -6.71 -8.38 -3.09
CA ALA A 229 -5.87 -9.53 -3.46
C ALA A 229 -6.63 -10.77 -3.96
N GLY A 230 -7.98 -10.78 -3.83
CA GLY A 230 -8.83 -11.91 -4.21
C GLY A 230 -8.96 -12.99 -3.13
N PHE A 231 -8.38 -12.77 -1.97
CA PHE A 231 -8.47 -13.60 -0.77
C PHE A 231 -8.29 -12.74 0.48
N VAL A 232 -8.62 -13.28 1.66
CA VAL A 232 -8.37 -12.60 2.95
C VAL A 232 -6.94 -12.88 3.39
N PRO A 233 -6.05 -11.86 3.48
CA PRO A 233 -4.65 -12.06 3.90
C PRO A 233 -4.55 -12.43 5.39
N GLU A 234 -3.52 -13.20 5.77
CA GLU A 234 -3.26 -13.52 7.18
C GLU A 234 -2.84 -12.28 7.99
N THR A 235 -2.20 -11.32 7.34
CA THR A 235 -1.83 -10.02 7.94
C THR A 235 -3.01 -9.05 8.14
N TYR A 236 -4.23 -9.45 7.76
CA TYR A 236 -5.45 -8.66 7.97
C TYR A 236 -6.12 -9.02 9.31
N ALA A 237 -6.10 -8.11 10.26
CA ALA A 237 -6.69 -8.29 11.59
C ALA A 237 -8.19 -7.91 11.59
N ALA A 238 -9.05 -8.75 11.06
CA ALA A 238 -10.50 -8.49 10.93
C ALA A 238 -11.18 -8.04 12.23
N LYS A 239 -10.70 -8.52 13.38
CA LYS A 239 -11.25 -8.17 14.73
C LYS A 239 -11.06 -6.70 15.12
N LEU A 240 -10.12 -5.99 14.46
CA LEU A 240 -9.86 -4.57 14.72
C LEU A 240 -10.63 -3.64 13.77
N ILE A 241 -11.33 -4.21 12.79
CA ILE A 241 -12.02 -3.46 11.75
C ILE A 241 -13.50 -3.33 12.14
N ASP A 242 -13.98 -2.09 12.16
CA ASP A 242 -15.38 -1.80 12.54
C ASP A 242 -16.32 -1.85 11.33
N GLU A 243 -15.79 -1.59 10.12
CA GLU A 243 -16.59 -1.55 8.90
C GLU A 243 -15.73 -1.85 7.67
N VAL A 244 -16.34 -2.48 6.66
CA VAL A 244 -15.76 -2.63 5.31
C VAL A 244 -16.61 -1.86 4.31
N VAL A 245 -15.97 -0.95 3.55
CA VAL A 245 -16.61 -0.14 2.51
C VAL A 245 -16.13 -0.60 1.15
N GLN A 246 -17.06 -0.78 0.23
CA GLN A 246 -16.78 -1.15 -1.16
C GLN A 246 -16.66 0.10 -2.03
N VAL A 247 -15.65 0.12 -2.90
CA VAL A 247 -15.42 1.21 -3.87
C VAL A 247 -15.37 0.64 -5.27
N ALA A 248 -16.15 1.21 -6.18
CA ALA A 248 -16.14 0.83 -7.60
C ALA A 248 -14.91 1.38 -8.34
N ASN A 249 -14.56 0.74 -9.46
CA ASN A 249 -13.42 1.15 -10.28
C ASN A 249 -13.49 2.63 -10.68
N ASP A 250 -14.66 3.09 -11.17
CA ASP A 250 -14.83 4.45 -11.69
C ASP A 250 -14.78 5.49 -10.58
N GLU A 251 -15.32 5.17 -9.40
CA GLU A 251 -15.24 6.01 -8.20
C GLU A 251 -13.79 6.26 -7.78
N ALA A 252 -12.97 5.20 -7.79
CA ALA A 252 -11.55 5.30 -7.47
C ALA A 252 -10.77 6.13 -8.49
N ILE A 253 -11.01 5.90 -9.79
CA ILE A 253 -10.33 6.60 -10.89
C ILE A 253 -10.71 8.09 -10.88
N LEU A 254 -12.00 8.41 -10.77
CA LEU A 254 -12.48 9.78 -10.72
C LEU A 254 -11.88 10.54 -9.52
N ALA A 255 -11.88 9.91 -8.35
CA ALA A 255 -11.32 10.53 -7.14
C ALA A 255 -9.81 10.79 -7.27
N ALA A 256 -9.03 9.84 -7.83
CA ALA A 256 -7.61 10.05 -8.07
C ALA A 256 -7.33 11.19 -9.05
N ARG A 257 -8.07 11.26 -10.17
CA ARG A 257 -8.00 12.37 -11.13
C ARG A 257 -8.37 13.71 -10.47
N GLN A 258 -9.38 13.70 -9.60
CA GLN A 258 -9.82 14.90 -8.91
C GLN A 258 -8.80 15.38 -7.88
N LEU A 259 -8.14 14.49 -7.13
CA LEU A 259 -7.04 14.84 -6.24
C LEU A 259 -5.91 15.57 -6.97
N ALA A 260 -5.55 15.13 -8.17
CA ALA A 260 -4.55 15.82 -8.99
C ALA A 260 -5.01 17.24 -9.38
N LYS A 261 -6.29 17.40 -9.76
CA LYS A 261 -6.84 18.69 -10.19
C LYS A 261 -7.06 19.68 -9.04
N THR A 262 -7.48 19.20 -7.87
CA THR A 262 -7.84 20.07 -6.74
C THR A 262 -6.71 20.30 -5.76
N GLU A 263 -5.92 19.27 -5.46
CA GLU A 263 -4.88 19.30 -4.43
C GLU A 263 -3.44 19.29 -5.01
N GLY A 264 -3.30 19.06 -6.33
CA GLY A 264 -1.98 18.86 -6.95
C GLY A 264 -1.33 17.54 -6.56
N LEU A 265 -2.11 16.57 -6.05
CA LEU A 265 -1.63 15.27 -5.61
C LEU A 265 -1.81 14.24 -6.73
N LEU A 266 -0.74 13.96 -7.48
CA LEU A 266 -0.72 12.92 -8.50
C LEU A 266 -0.52 11.55 -7.82
N VAL A 267 -1.61 10.79 -7.69
CA VAL A 267 -1.65 9.55 -6.88
C VAL A 267 -2.19 8.36 -7.68
N GLY A 268 -1.94 7.14 -7.18
CA GLY A 268 -2.43 5.91 -7.80
C GLY A 268 -3.93 5.66 -7.59
N ILE A 269 -4.47 4.62 -8.26
CA ILE A 269 -5.90 4.30 -8.23
C ILE A 269 -6.39 3.96 -6.82
N SER A 270 -5.60 3.20 -6.04
CA SER A 270 -5.98 2.87 -4.66
C SER A 270 -5.98 4.08 -3.72
N SER A 271 -5.20 5.12 -4.03
CA SER A 271 -5.27 6.41 -3.32
C SER A 271 -6.60 7.12 -3.61
N GLY A 272 -7.07 7.05 -4.86
CA GLY A 272 -8.41 7.54 -5.23
C GLY A 272 -9.51 6.78 -4.49
N ALA A 273 -9.42 5.46 -4.42
CA ALA A 273 -10.36 4.65 -3.63
C ALA A 273 -10.37 5.06 -2.15
N ALA A 274 -9.19 5.32 -1.59
CA ALA A 274 -9.05 5.76 -0.20
C ALA A 274 -9.71 7.13 0.04
N ALA A 275 -9.46 8.11 -0.83
CA ALA A 275 -10.08 9.43 -0.74
C ALA A 275 -11.59 9.39 -0.96
N PHE A 276 -12.08 8.59 -1.92
CA PHE A 276 -13.51 8.42 -2.17
C PHE A 276 -14.23 7.82 -0.96
N ALA A 277 -13.72 6.72 -0.42
CA ALA A 277 -14.30 6.07 0.76
C ALA A 277 -14.27 6.98 1.98
N ALA A 278 -13.15 7.66 2.24
CA ALA A 278 -13.04 8.61 3.34
C ALA A 278 -14.07 9.75 3.23
N ALA A 279 -14.28 10.31 2.02
CA ALA A 279 -15.29 11.32 1.78
C ALA A 279 -16.71 10.76 2.00
N SER A 280 -16.99 9.56 1.49
CA SER A 280 -18.30 8.92 1.63
C SER A 280 -18.65 8.60 3.08
N VAL A 281 -17.65 8.20 3.89
CA VAL A 281 -17.80 8.00 5.33
C VAL A 281 -18.01 9.34 6.06
N ALA A 282 -17.25 10.37 5.70
CA ALA A 282 -17.36 11.71 6.30
C ALA A 282 -18.69 12.40 6.03
N LEU A 283 -19.32 12.14 4.88
CA LEU A 283 -20.63 12.71 4.48
C LEU A 283 -21.82 12.15 5.29
N ARG A 284 -21.63 11.07 6.01
CA ARG A 284 -22.73 10.48 6.79
C ARG A 284 -23.12 11.40 7.94
N PRO A 285 -24.43 11.59 8.23
CA PRO A 285 -24.88 12.51 9.27
C PRO A 285 -24.24 12.29 10.64
N GLU A 286 -24.05 11.03 11.03
CA GLU A 286 -23.43 10.63 12.31
C GLU A 286 -21.93 10.94 12.39
N ASN A 287 -21.30 11.26 11.26
CA ASN A 287 -19.87 11.58 11.17
C ASN A 287 -19.62 13.08 10.94
N LYS A 288 -20.67 13.90 10.93
CA LYS A 288 -20.51 15.35 10.76
C LYS A 288 -19.57 15.93 11.81
N GLY A 289 -18.58 16.70 11.37
CA GLY A 289 -17.57 17.33 12.23
C GLY A 289 -16.46 16.41 12.73
N LYS A 290 -16.54 15.10 12.48
CA LYS A 290 -15.48 14.15 12.86
C LYS A 290 -14.24 14.30 11.98
N ARG A 291 -13.08 14.08 12.60
CA ARG A 291 -11.80 14.02 11.88
C ARG A 291 -11.60 12.65 11.25
N VAL A 292 -11.72 12.62 9.92
CA VAL A 292 -11.47 11.43 9.11
C VAL A 292 -10.05 11.48 8.56
N VAL A 293 -9.27 10.45 8.84
CA VAL A 293 -7.90 10.28 8.34
C VAL A 293 -7.85 9.12 7.36
N THR A 294 -7.19 9.32 6.23
CA THR A 294 -6.94 8.25 5.26
C THR A 294 -5.47 8.19 4.87
N LEU A 295 -5.10 7.18 4.07
CA LEU A 295 -3.73 6.99 3.58
C LEU A 295 -3.74 6.84 2.07
N LEU A 296 -2.91 7.64 1.38
CA LEU A 296 -2.71 7.60 -0.07
C LEU A 296 -1.42 6.79 -0.36
N PRO A 297 -1.55 5.54 -0.84
CA PRO A 297 -0.46 4.57 -0.81
C PRO A 297 0.73 4.88 -1.72
N ASP A 298 0.52 5.48 -2.90
CA ASP A 298 1.59 5.61 -3.89
C ASP A 298 1.42 6.78 -4.88
N THR A 299 2.48 7.02 -5.66
CA THR A 299 2.52 8.02 -6.73
C THR A 299 1.70 7.60 -7.95
N GLY A 300 1.08 8.58 -8.61
CA GLY A 300 0.35 8.40 -9.86
C GLY A 300 1.25 8.19 -11.09
N GLU A 301 2.54 8.54 -11.03
CA GLU A 301 3.47 8.37 -12.15
C GLU A 301 3.56 6.93 -12.65
N ARG A 302 3.32 5.94 -11.77
CA ARG A 302 3.29 4.51 -12.11
C ARG A 302 2.09 4.09 -12.93
N TYR A 303 1.12 4.99 -13.15
CA TYR A 303 -0.17 4.71 -13.78
C TYR A 303 -0.42 5.52 -15.04
N LEU A 304 0.59 6.28 -15.54
CA LEU A 304 0.43 7.17 -16.70
C LEU A 304 0.02 6.42 -17.98
N SER A 305 0.45 5.15 -18.12
CA SER A 305 0.07 4.27 -19.24
C SER A 305 -1.14 3.37 -18.94
N THR A 306 -1.92 3.67 -17.89
CA THR A 306 -3.09 2.88 -17.50
C THR A 306 -4.38 3.67 -17.69
N VAL A 307 -5.53 3.01 -17.50
CA VAL A 307 -6.86 3.64 -17.55
C VAL A 307 -7.02 4.85 -16.61
N LEU A 308 -6.15 4.98 -15.59
CA LEU A 308 -6.20 6.12 -14.67
C LEU A 308 -6.06 7.45 -15.40
N TYR A 309 -5.14 7.54 -16.36
CA TYR A 309 -4.85 8.79 -17.10
C TYR A 309 -5.12 8.69 -18.61
N ALA A 310 -5.79 7.63 -19.06
CA ALA A 310 -6.28 7.48 -20.41
C ALA A 310 -7.60 8.30 -20.57
N PHE A 311 -7.48 9.62 -20.63
CA PHE A 311 -8.65 10.52 -20.58
C PHE A 311 -9.58 10.38 -21.78
N ASP A 312 -9.05 10.11 -22.97
CA ASP A 312 -9.81 9.98 -24.21
C ASP A 312 -10.47 8.59 -24.32
N GLU A 313 -9.76 7.53 -23.91
CA GLU A 313 -10.25 6.14 -23.98
C GLU A 313 -11.10 5.76 -22.76
N TYR A 314 -11.00 6.51 -21.69
CA TYR A 314 -11.75 6.28 -20.44
C TYR A 314 -12.24 7.62 -19.86
N PRO A 315 -13.17 8.31 -20.54
CA PRO A 315 -13.74 9.57 -20.06
C PRO A 315 -14.67 9.30 -18.86
N LEU A 316 -14.46 10.02 -17.74
CA LEU A 316 -15.28 9.98 -16.52
C LEU A 316 -15.63 11.40 -16.07
#